data_8c1aa79a896dd993b1d3bb61b31eaf22
#
_entry.id   8c1aa79a896dd993b1d3bb61b31eaf22
#
_cell.length_a   1.000
_cell.length_b   1.000
_cell.length_c   1.000
_cell.angle_alpha   90.00
_cell.angle_beta   90.00
_cell.angle_gamma   90.00
#
_symmetry.space_group_name_H-M   'P 1'
#
loop_
_entity.id
_entity.type
_entity.pdbx_description
1 polymer ?
#
loop_
_entity_poly.entity_id
_entity_poly.type
_entity_poly.pdbx_seq_one_letter_code
_entity_poly.pdbx_strand_id
1 'polypeptide(L)'
;FAPGMVSQKCLLCMCKLESGGCKPIGCRMDVGSLSCGYFQIKQPYWIDCGKPGKDWKSCSNDINCSSKCVQQYMKRYATHYRCPLNCEGFAREHNGGPNGCHSSRTLKYWELLQKIPGCKGVK
;
A
#
# COMPACT_ATOMS: atom_id res chain seq x y z
N PHE A 1 -0.33 11.34 -6.46
CA PHE A 1 -0.66 9.90 -6.54
C PHE A 1 -1.70 9.65 -7.63
N ALA A 2 -1.70 8.43 -8.16
CA ALA A 2 -2.70 8.01 -9.13
C ALA A 2 -4.11 8.06 -8.53
N PRO A 3 -5.15 8.42 -9.32
CA PRO A 3 -6.52 8.45 -8.83
C PRO A 3 -7.10 7.04 -8.69
N GLY A 4 -8.16 6.92 -7.89
CA GLY A 4 -8.87 5.66 -7.69
C GLY A 4 -9.65 5.65 -6.40
N MET A 5 -10.05 4.45 -5.95
CA MET A 5 -10.90 4.33 -4.78
C MET A 5 -10.18 4.65 -3.46
N VAL A 6 -8.85 4.52 -3.42
CA VAL A 6 -8.08 4.91 -2.25
C VAL A 6 -7.89 6.42 -2.30
N SER A 7 -8.26 7.14 -1.22
CA SER A 7 -8.15 8.60 -1.21
C SER A 7 -6.68 9.03 -1.28
N GLN A 8 -6.45 10.23 -1.82
CA GLN A 8 -5.09 10.78 -1.91
C GLN A 8 -4.45 10.90 -0.52
N LYS A 9 -5.24 11.26 0.48
CA LYS A 9 -4.73 11.36 1.86
C LYS A 9 -4.39 9.99 2.44
N CYS A 10 -5.20 8.99 2.17
CA CYS A 10 -4.89 7.61 2.58
C CYS A 10 -3.59 7.13 1.96
N LEU A 11 -3.42 7.35 0.65
CA LEU A 11 -2.19 7.00 -0.04
C LEU A 11 -0.99 7.71 0.58
N LEU A 12 -1.13 9.00 0.89
CA LEU A 12 -0.04 9.75 1.52
C LEU A 12 0.33 9.16 2.88
N CYS A 13 -0.67 8.81 3.69
CA CYS A 13 -0.43 8.23 5.01
C CYS A 13 0.24 6.87 4.91
N MET A 14 -0.21 6.01 4.00
CA MET A 14 0.43 4.72 3.74
C MET A 14 1.87 4.90 3.27
N CYS A 15 2.09 5.82 2.34
CA CYS A 15 3.41 6.11 1.81
C CYS A 15 4.37 6.60 2.89
N LYS A 16 3.91 7.50 3.75
CA LYS A 16 4.73 8.00 4.87
C LYS A 16 5.12 6.88 5.84
N LEU A 17 4.20 5.96 6.11
CA LEU A 17 4.48 4.85 7.01
C LEU A 17 5.48 3.87 6.37
N GLU A 18 5.27 3.53 5.10
CA GLU A 18 6.08 2.50 4.43
C GLU A 18 7.52 2.95 4.19
N SER A 19 7.72 4.15 3.74
CA SER A 19 9.06 4.61 3.34
C SER A 19 9.64 5.71 4.23
N GLY A 20 9.04 5.93 5.40
CA GLY A 20 9.60 6.86 6.37
C GLY A 20 9.55 8.32 5.92
N GLY A 21 8.41 8.74 5.37
CA GLY A 21 8.23 10.11 4.89
C GLY A 21 7.82 10.19 3.43
N CYS A 22 7.41 9.07 2.86
CA CYS A 22 6.97 8.97 1.47
C CYS A 22 8.11 9.27 0.49
N LYS A 23 9.12 8.40 0.48
CA LYS A 23 10.36 8.59 -0.29
C LYS A 23 10.67 7.35 -1.14
N PRO A 24 11.40 7.52 -2.27
CA PRO A 24 11.80 6.38 -3.09
C PRO A 24 13.04 5.72 -2.49
N ILE A 25 12.86 5.01 -1.39
CA ILE A 25 13.98 4.48 -0.59
C ILE A 25 14.65 3.23 -1.19
N GLY A 26 14.24 2.81 -2.36
CA GLY A 26 14.78 1.59 -2.96
C GLY A 26 14.21 0.34 -2.31
N CYS A 27 14.96 -0.76 -2.39
CA CYS A 27 14.50 -2.05 -1.88
C CYS A 27 15.24 -2.42 -0.60
N ARG A 28 14.51 -3.00 0.36
CA ARG A 28 15.10 -3.52 1.59
C ARG A 28 14.42 -4.83 1.97
N MET A 29 15.15 -5.66 2.72
CA MET A 29 14.61 -6.94 3.18
C MET A 29 13.52 -6.72 4.22
N ASP A 30 12.42 -7.43 4.05
CA ASP A 30 11.30 -7.41 4.97
C ASP A 30 10.73 -8.82 5.06
N VAL A 31 10.91 -9.47 6.21
CA VAL A 31 10.42 -10.84 6.46
C VAL A 31 10.81 -11.81 5.32
N GLY A 32 12.10 -11.84 5.00
CA GLY A 32 12.65 -12.81 4.04
C GLY A 32 12.46 -12.47 2.57
N SER A 33 11.92 -11.31 2.23
CA SER A 33 11.76 -10.87 0.84
C SER A 33 11.95 -9.38 0.71
N LEU A 34 12.25 -8.92 -0.54
CA LEU A 34 12.48 -7.51 -0.81
C LEU A 34 11.16 -6.76 -0.94
N SER A 35 11.10 -5.60 -0.30
CA SER A 35 10.04 -4.61 -0.46
C SER A 35 10.66 -3.33 -0.99
N CYS A 36 10.03 -2.70 -1.99
CA CYS A 36 10.66 -1.62 -2.75
C CYS A 36 9.83 -0.35 -2.80
N GLY A 37 10.53 0.79 -2.75
CA GLY A 37 10.02 2.09 -3.13
C GLY A 37 9.09 2.77 -2.12
N TYR A 38 8.30 3.70 -2.65
CA TYR A 38 7.41 4.55 -1.86
C TYR A 38 6.45 3.77 -0.95
N PHE A 39 5.88 2.68 -1.46
CA PHE A 39 4.88 1.87 -0.74
C PHE A 39 5.44 0.52 -0.30
N GLN A 40 6.75 0.30 -0.46
CA GLN A 40 7.42 -0.95 -0.08
C GLN A 40 6.72 -2.17 -0.67
N ILE A 41 6.60 -2.15 -1.99
CA ILE A 41 5.89 -3.17 -2.77
C ILE A 41 6.79 -4.39 -3.00
N LYS A 42 6.25 -5.57 -2.71
CA LYS A 42 6.89 -6.84 -3.01
C LYS A 42 6.57 -7.27 -4.45
N GLN A 43 7.43 -8.11 -5.04
CA GLN A 43 7.22 -8.54 -6.41
C GLN A 43 5.87 -9.22 -6.65
N PRO A 44 5.39 -10.15 -5.79
CA PRO A 44 4.06 -10.74 -5.99
C PRO A 44 2.93 -9.71 -5.97
N TYR A 45 3.04 -8.69 -5.11
CA TYR A 45 2.07 -7.59 -5.07
C TYR A 45 2.04 -6.85 -6.42
N TRP A 46 3.23 -6.55 -6.98
CA TRP A 46 3.34 -5.89 -8.27
C TRP A 46 2.73 -6.72 -9.39
N ILE A 47 2.96 -8.05 -9.37
CA ILE A 47 2.34 -8.96 -10.33
C ILE A 47 0.82 -8.90 -10.20
N ASP A 48 0.31 -8.94 -8.97
CA ASP A 48 -1.13 -8.97 -8.69
C ASP A 48 -1.83 -7.65 -9.03
N CYS A 49 -1.13 -6.52 -9.01
CA CYS A 49 -1.71 -5.25 -9.42
C CYS A 49 -1.66 -5.03 -10.94
N GLY A 50 -1.19 -6.00 -11.71
CA GLY A 50 -1.21 -5.95 -13.17
C GLY A 50 0.10 -5.58 -13.83
N LYS A 51 1.22 -5.63 -13.11
CA LYS A 51 2.56 -5.35 -13.64
C LYS A 51 2.67 -3.98 -14.31
N PRO A 52 2.25 -2.88 -13.66
CA PRO A 52 2.34 -1.56 -14.29
C PRO A 52 3.79 -1.13 -14.45
N GLY A 53 4.04 -0.27 -15.45
CA GLY A 53 5.37 0.23 -15.70
C GLY A 53 6.27 -0.77 -16.40
N LYS A 54 7.57 -0.51 -16.33
CA LYS A 54 8.58 -1.27 -17.05
C LYS A 54 8.98 -2.54 -16.30
N ASP A 55 9.18 -2.42 -15.01
CA ASP A 55 9.51 -3.54 -14.13
C ASP A 55 9.13 -3.20 -12.68
N TRP A 56 9.18 -4.21 -11.83
CA TRP A 56 8.79 -4.08 -10.43
C TRP A 56 9.56 -3.00 -9.68
N LYS A 57 10.88 -3.02 -9.74
CA LYS A 57 11.69 -2.10 -8.93
C LYS A 57 11.57 -0.66 -9.40
N SER A 58 11.59 -0.42 -10.71
CA SER A 58 11.45 0.94 -11.24
C SER A 58 10.05 1.49 -10.99
N CYS A 59 9.01 0.66 -11.15
CA CYS A 59 7.64 1.08 -10.82
C CYS A 59 7.51 1.43 -9.33
N SER A 60 8.07 0.60 -8.46
CA SER A 60 8.00 0.81 -7.01
C SER A 60 8.65 2.12 -6.57
N ASN A 61 9.68 2.56 -7.29
CA ASN A 61 10.39 3.80 -7.00
C ASN A 61 9.89 5.00 -7.81
N ASP A 62 8.78 4.85 -8.51
CA ASP A 62 8.08 5.93 -9.20
C ASP A 62 6.74 6.19 -8.51
N ILE A 63 6.46 7.44 -8.15
CA ILE A 63 5.29 7.73 -7.33
C ILE A 63 3.97 7.47 -8.06
N ASN A 64 3.91 7.79 -9.35
CA ASN A 64 2.69 7.56 -10.12
C ASN A 64 2.48 6.07 -10.39
N CYS A 65 3.53 5.37 -10.78
CA CYS A 65 3.44 3.93 -11.05
C CYS A 65 3.11 3.14 -9.79
N SER A 66 3.80 3.42 -8.69
CA SER A 66 3.57 2.68 -7.44
C SER A 66 2.19 2.95 -6.87
N SER A 67 1.72 4.21 -6.88
CA SER A 67 0.37 4.51 -6.40
C SER A 67 -0.70 3.91 -7.30
N LYS A 68 -0.47 3.85 -8.61
CA LYS A 68 -1.37 3.16 -9.53
C LYS A 68 -1.45 1.66 -9.21
N CYS A 69 -0.31 1.05 -8.90
CA CYS A 69 -0.28 -0.35 -8.47
C CYS A 69 -1.14 -0.56 -7.21
N VAL A 70 -1.01 0.31 -6.22
CA VAL A 70 -1.84 0.24 -5.01
C VAL A 70 -3.33 0.36 -5.36
N GLN A 71 -3.71 1.34 -6.18
CA GLN A 71 -5.10 1.51 -6.59
C GLN A 71 -5.65 0.27 -7.28
N GLN A 72 -4.88 -0.29 -8.21
CA GLN A 72 -5.31 -1.49 -8.94
C GLN A 72 -5.39 -2.72 -8.03
N TYR A 73 -4.46 -2.86 -7.10
CA TYR A 73 -4.47 -3.93 -6.11
C TYR A 73 -5.75 -3.88 -5.26
N MET A 74 -6.11 -2.69 -4.78
CA MET A 74 -7.32 -2.53 -3.96
C MET A 74 -8.59 -2.77 -4.78
N LYS A 75 -8.63 -2.30 -6.01
CA LYS A 75 -9.76 -2.56 -6.90
C LYS A 75 -9.97 -4.06 -7.10
N ARG A 76 -8.88 -4.83 -7.21
CA ARG A 76 -8.94 -6.28 -7.40
C ARG A 76 -9.30 -7.01 -6.10
N TYR A 77 -8.60 -6.73 -5.02
CA TYR A 77 -8.68 -7.55 -3.83
C TYR A 77 -9.57 -6.99 -2.72
N ALA A 78 -9.59 -5.70 -2.49
CA ALA A 78 -10.44 -5.14 -1.43
C ALA A 78 -11.91 -5.37 -1.73
N THR A 79 -12.32 -5.26 -2.99
CA THR A 79 -13.70 -5.53 -3.40
C THR A 79 -14.00 -7.02 -3.34
N HIS A 80 -13.12 -7.86 -3.85
CA HIS A 80 -13.32 -9.31 -3.88
C HIS A 80 -13.44 -9.91 -2.47
N TYR A 81 -12.60 -9.47 -1.54
CA TYR A 81 -12.60 -9.95 -0.16
C TYR A 81 -13.51 -9.16 0.77
N ARG A 82 -14.35 -8.26 0.21
CA ARG A 82 -15.33 -7.50 0.96
C ARG A 82 -14.73 -6.70 2.11
N CYS A 83 -13.60 -6.06 1.85
CA CYS A 83 -12.99 -5.16 2.81
C CYS A 83 -13.82 -3.89 2.97
N PRO A 84 -13.78 -3.24 4.14
CA PRO A 84 -14.30 -1.88 4.22
C PRO A 84 -13.60 -1.00 3.18
N LEU A 85 -14.39 -0.28 2.38
CA LEU A 85 -13.83 0.55 1.30
C LEU A 85 -13.49 1.93 1.83
N ASN A 86 -12.57 1.95 2.78
CA ASN A 86 -12.04 3.13 3.43
C ASN A 86 -10.56 2.89 3.74
N CYS A 87 -9.87 3.90 4.27
CA CYS A 87 -8.44 3.79 4.49
C CYS A 87 -8.05 2.66 5.44
N GLU A 88 -8.84 2.40 6.47
CA GLU A 88 -8.57 1.26 7.36
C GLU A 88 -8.52 -0.05 6.58
N GLY A 89 -9.54 -0.30 5.76
CA GLY A 89 -9.60 -1.52 4.94
C GLY A 89 -8.45 -1.60 3.95
N PHE A 90 -8.16 -0.50 3.26
CA PHE A 90 -7.10 -0.47 2.25
C PHE A 90 -5.72 -0.61 2.87
N ALA A 91 -5.46 0.08 3.97
CA ALA A 91 -4.15 0.00 4.63
C ALA A 91 -3.88 -1.40 5.15
N ARG A 92 -4.88 -2.03 5.77
CA ARG A 92 -4.76 -3.40 6.28
C ARG A 92 -4.57 -4.40 5.15
N GLU A 93 -5.26 -4.20 4.03
CA GLU A 93 -5.10 -5.03 2.84
C GLU A 93 -3.69 -4.89 2.25
N HIS A 94 -3.17 -3.68 2.20
CA HIS A 94 -1.81 -3.41 1.73
C HIS A 94 -0.77 -4.14 2.59
N ASN A 95 -0.94 -4.11 3.89
CA ASN A 95 0.00 -4.73 4.82
C ASN A 95 -0.10 -6.26 4.84
N GLY A 96 -1.31 -6.81 4.77
CA GLY A 96 -1.55 -8.23 5.01
C GLY A 96 -1.89 -9.08 3.80
N GLY A 97 -1.94 -8.49 2.60
CA GLY A 97 -2.29 -9.22 1.39
C GLY A 97 -3.80 -9.32 1.15
N PRO A 98 -4.24 -10.19 0.21
CA PRO A 98 -5.63 -10.19 -0.26
C PRO A 98 -6.70 -10.32 0.83
N ASN A 99 -6.42 -11.02 1.92
CA ASN A 99 -7.36 -11.16 3.04
C ASN A 99 -6.91 -10.34 4.26
N GLY A 100 -5.97 -9.42 4.07
CA GLY A 100 -5.34 -8.68 5.16
C GLY A 100 -6.31 -7.80 5.94
N CYS A 101 -7.35 -7.27 5.29
CA CYS A 101 -8.33 -6.42 5.96
C CYS A 101 -9.15 -7.16 7.03
N HIS A 102 -9.14 -8.50 7.01
CA HIS A 102 -9.83 -9.33 8.00
C HIS A 102 -8.88 -10.00 8.99
N SER A 103 -7.57 -9.74 8.87
CA SER A 103 -6.58 -10.36 9.75
C SER A 103 -6.28 -9.49 10.96
N SER A 104 -6.33 -10.08 12.16
CA SER A 104 -5.98 -9.35 13.38
C SER A 104 -4.53 -8.84 13.36
N ARG A 105 -3.65 -9.49 12.60
CA ARG A 105 -2.24 -9.09 12.48
C ARG A 105 -2.06 -7.71 11.87
N THR A 106 -3.00 -7.25 11.05
CA THR A 106 -2.89 -5.96 10.37
C THR A 106 -3.43 -4.78 11.19
N LEU A 107 -4.03 -5.03 12.35
CA LEU A 107 -4.51 -3.97 13.22
C LEU A 107 -3.37 -3.07 13.69
N LYS A 108 -2.21 -3.64 13.95
CA LYS A 108 -1.02 -2.88 14.36
C LYS A 108 -0.59 -1.88 13.28
N TYR A 109 -0.63 -2.29 12.03
CA TYR A 109 -0.30 -1.41 10.91
C TYR A 109 -1.24 -0.20 10.88
N TRP A 110 -2.55 -0.44 11.02
CA TRP A 110 -3.54 0.64 11.06
C TRP A 110 -3.29 1.59 12.23
N GLU A 111 -3.00 1.07 13.42
CA GLU A 111 -2.66 1.89 14.57
C GLU A 111 -1.45 2.79 14.30
N LEU A 112 -0.38 2.22 13.74
CA LEU A 112 0.83 2.97 13.41
C LEU A 112 0.57 4.07 12.39
N LEU A 113 -0.24 3.76 11.37
CA LEU A 113 -0.59 4.73 10.34
C LEU A 113 -1.31 5.94 10.95
N GLN A 114 -2.26 5.69 11.85
CA GLN A 114 -3.01 6.77 12.49
C GLN A 114 -2.16 7.66 13.40
N LYS A 115 -0.99 7.18 13.84
CA LYS A 115 -0.07 7.98 14.65
C LYS A 115 0.75 8.98 13.84
N ILE A 116 0.77 8.85 12.52
CA ILE A 116 1.45 9.82 11.66
C ILE A 116 0.67 11.13 11.71
N PRO A 117 1.35 12.28 11.90
CA PRO A 117 0.68 13.58 11.95
C PRO A 117 -0.25 13.79 10.75
N GLY A 118 -1.50 14.14 11.04
CA GLY A 118 -2.52 14.36 10.01
C GLY A 118 -3.25 13.10 9.53
N CYS A 119 -2.88 11.92 10.04
CA CYS A 119 -3.44 10.66 9.55
C CYS A 119 -4.46 10.01 10.49
N LYS A 120 -4.69 10.59 11.67
CA LYS A 120 -5.66 10.03 12.61
C LYS A 120 -7.06 10.02 11.99
N GLY A 121 -7.69 8.86 11.97
CA GLY A 121 -9.05 8.71 11.44
C GLY A 121 -9.17 8.97 9.94
N VAL A 122 -8.07 8.89 9.19
CA VAL A 122 -8.09 9.14 7.75
C VAL A 122 -9.03 8.17 7.04
N LYS A 123 -9.80 8.68 6.07
CA LYS A 123 -10.73 7.88 5.28
C LYS A 123 -10.10 7.46 3.97
#